data_f137b96d5c5a5b1fc4318cd073243088
#
_entry.id   f137b96d5c5a5b1fc4318cd073243088
#
_cell.length_a   1.000
_cell.length_b   1.000
_cell.length_c   1.000
_cell.angle_alpha   90.00
_cell.angle_beta   90.00
_cell.angle_gamma   90.00
#
_symmetry.space_group_name_H-M   'P 1'
#
loop_
_entity.id
_entity.type
_entity.pdbx_description
1 polymer ?
#
loop_
_entity_poly.entity_id
_entity_poly.type
_entity_poly.pdbx_seq_one_letter_code
_entity_poly.pdbx_strand_id
1 'polypeptide(L)'
;MQAMTDPRVMACSATPGLLSEGPRWIADRGELLWVDILGSQLHRSQVGAGGMLESPVTTQIDRHVGAAAPAIGGGYVLAAGPGFLFVDAGGAVRELAQLDTGRTAVRMNDGACDPQGRFWAGTMAYDESPGAGALYRLELDGGCTTVLTDLTISNGIGWSPEGTTMYLADSGTRTIDAFDFDPSTGDLDERRTIVRIDAPGVAPDGLTVDDRGDIWVALWGGGELRRYRPDGSLLTSVAVPVDRPTSCAFGGPDRTTLFVTTAREGLDRASLERQPDAGRVFRIDGLGASGPACASYRGWIPPP
;
A
#
# COMPACT_ATOMS: atom_id res chain seq x y z
N MET A 1 -19.72 11.16 -25.72
CA MET A 1 -18.30 11.34 -25.37
C MET A 1 -18.26 12.45 -24.33
N GLN A 2 -18.29 12.11 -23.05
CA GLN A 2 -18.15 13.10 -21.98
C GLN A 2 -16.71 13.63 -22.03
N ALA A 3 -16.55 14.96 -22.04
CA ALA A 3 -15.24 15.58 -21.94
C ALA A 3 -14.59 15.09 -20.64
N MET A 4 -13.44 14.43 -20.72
CA MET A 4 -12.65 14.09 -19.55
C MET A 4 -12.20 15.44 -18.95
N THR A 5 -12.71 15.75 -17.77
CA THR A 5 -12.17 16.85 -16.97
C THR A 5 -10.76 16.46 -16.52
N ASP A 6 -9.82 17.41 -16.56
CA ASP A 6 -8.46 17.15 -16.03
C ASP A 6 -8.56 16.65 -14.57
N PRO A 7 -7.76 15.65 -14.19
CA PRO A 7 -7.74 15.15 -12.82
C PRO A 7 -7.43 16.27 -11.83
N ARG A 8 -8.22 16.35 -10.76
CA ARG A 8 -8.01 17.34 -9.71
C ARG A 8 -7.22 16.72 -8.57
N VAL A 9 -5.98 17.16 -8.38
CA VAL A 9 -5.07 16.71 -7.33
C VAL A 9 -5.04 17.71 -6.19
N MET A 10 -5.27 17.26 -4.94
CA MET A 10 -5.28 18.12 -3.75
C MET A 10 -4.73 17.38 -2.54
N ALA A 11 -3.89 18.06 -1.72
CA ALA A 11 -3.57 17.57 -0.38
C ALA A 11 -4.84 17.58 0.48
N CYS A 12 -5.15 16.46 1.12
CA CYS A 12 -6.37 16.29 1.92
C CYS A 12 -6.12 15.99 3.41
N SER A 13 -4.89 15.66 3.84
CA SER A 13 -4.54 15.58 5.26
C SER A 13 -3.92 16.90 5.76
N ALA A 14 -4.12 17.22 7.04
CA ALA A 14 -3.55 18.42 7.65
C ALA A 14 -2.08 18.22 8.04
N THR A 15 -1.74 17.05 8.56
CA THR A 15 -0.41 16.75 9.12
C THR A 15 0.37 15.86 8.15
N PRO A 16 1.62 16.19 7.82
CA PRO A 16 2.48 15.33 7.04
C PRO A 16 3.11 14.24 7.89
N GLY A 17 3.16 13.01 7.38
CA GLY A 17 3.96 11.91 7.91
C GLY A 17 5.42 11.99 7.44
N LEU A 18 6.28 11.18 8.04
CA LEU A 18 7.65 10.99 7.57
C LEU A 18 7.67 10.11 6.31
N LEU A 19 7.00 8.97 6.38
CA LEU A 19 6.83 8.00 5.30
C LEU A 19 5.41 7.47 5.38
N SER A 20 4.44 8.27 4.89
CA SER A 20 3.04 7.87 4.83
C SER A 20 2.86 6.81 3.76
N GLU A 21 2.16 5.71 4.08
CA GLU A 21 2.07 4.52 3.24
C GLU A 21 0.74 3.77 3.36
N GLY A 22 0.52 2.84 2.43
CA GLY A 22 -0.50 1.80 2.48
C GLY A 22 -1.92 2.32 2.72
N PRO A 23 -2.44 3.29 1.96
CA PRO A 23 -3.79 3.81 2.16
C PRO A 23 -4.83 2.71 1.89
N ARG A 24 -5.87 2.63 2.73
CA ARG A 24 -6.98 1.69 2.57
C ARG A 24 -8.30 2.37 2.89
N TRP A 25 -9.26 2.29 1.99
CA TRP A 25 -10.60 2.82 2.20
C TRP A 25 -11.52 1.77 2.81
N ILE A 26 -11.99 2.01 4.03
CA ILE A 26 -12.91 1.14 4.75
C ILE A 26 -14.33 1.66 4.53
N ALA A 27 -15.00 1.10 3.53
CA ALA A 27 -16.25 1.64 2.98
C ALA A 27 -17.40 1.63 3.98
N ASP A 28 -17.53 0.58 4.80
CA ASP A 28 -18.56 0.43 5.83
C ASP A 28 -18.43 1.45 6.97
N ARG A 29 -17.23 2.04 7.14
CA ARG A 29 -16.95 3.06 8.14
C ARG A 29 -16.79 4.46 7.55
N GLY A 30 -16.69 4.59 6.21
CA GLY A 30 -16.38 5.85 5.54
C GLY A 30 -15.01 6.41 5.95
N GLU A 31 -14.04 5.54 6.21
CA GLU A 31 -12.78 5.85 6.86
C GLU A 31 -11.59 5.53 5.94
N LEU A 32 -10.62 6.43 5.88
CA LEU A 32 -9.31 6.17 5.31
C LEU A 32 -8.35 5.70 6.42
N LEU A 33 -7.73 4.55 6.22
CA LEU A 33 -6.65 3.97 7.01
C LEU A 33 -5.35 4.18 6.26
N TRP A 34 -4.24 4.51 6.96
CA TRP A 34 -2.88 4.53 6.41
C TRP A 34 -1.85 4.40 7.53
N VAL A 35 -0.61 4.17 7.20
CA VAL A 35 0.50 4.10 8.15
C VAL A 35 1.50 5.23 7.92
N ASP A 36 2.27 5.61 8.95
CA ASP A 36 3.55 6.29 8.83
C ASP A 36 4.63 5.28 9.29
N ILE A 37 5.35 4.72 8.31
CA ILE A 37 6.31 3.64 8.60
C ILE A 37 7.36 4.10 9.60
N LEU A 38 8.02 5.23 9.31
CA LEU A 38 9.11 5.74 10.14
C LEU A 38 8.61 6.40 11.43
N GLY A 39 7.37 6.89 11.43
CA GLY A 39 6.67 7.34 12.62
C GLY A 39 6.20 6.19 13.51
N SER A 40 6.21 4.95 12.99
CA SER A 40 5.65 3.76 13.67
C SER A 40 4.19 3.97 14.08
N GLN A 41 3.38 4.53 13.17
CA GLN A 41 2.02 4.95 13.47
C GLN A 41 1.00 4.34 12.52
N LEU A 42 -0.14 3.95 13.08
CA LEU A 42 -1.36 3.65 12.35
C LEU A 42 -2.31 4.85 12.46
N HIS A 43 -2.75 5.36 11.33
CA HIS A 43 -3.68 6.48 11.25
C HIS A 43 -5.02 6.03 10.66
N ARG A 44 -6.10 6.63 11.14
CA ARG A 44 -7.43 6.49 10.56
C ARG A 44 -8.19 7.81 10.65
N SER A 45 -8.92 8.16 9.61
CA SER A 45 -9.66 9.42 9.55
C SER A 45 -10.93 9.29 8.72
N GLN A 46 -11.97 9.93 9.14
CA GLN A 46 -13.17 10.17 8.33
C GLN A 46 -12.86 11.20 7.24
N VAL A 47 -13.57 11.11 6.13
CA VAL A 47 -13.56 12.15 5.11
C VAL A 47 -14.68 13.15 5.40
N GLY A 48 -14.29 14.34 5.83
CA GLY A 48 -15.19 15.42 6.16
C GLY A 48 -15.72 16.19 4.94
N ALA A 49 -16.39 17.30 5.21
CA ALA A 49 -16.94 18.17 4.19
C ALA A 49 -15.83 18.68 3.24
N GLY A 50 -16.11 18.74 1.93
CA GLY A 50 -15.12 19.16 0.91
C GLY A 50 -14.05 18.11 0.62
N GLY A 51 -14.14 16.91 1.20
CA GLY A 51 -13.23 15.81 0.94
C GLY A 51 -11.89 15.90 1.67
N MET A 52 -11.79 16.76 2.67
CA MET A 52 -10.63 16.83 3.56
C MET A 52 -10.72 15.71 4.61
N LEU A 53 -9.58 15.12 4.95
CA LEU A 53 -9.50 14.23 6.10
C LEU A 53 -9.65 15.02 7.39
N GLU A 54 -10.46 14.52 8.31
CA GLU A 54 -10.56 15.05 9.67
C GLU A 54 -9.25 14.77 10.45
N SER A 55 -9.16 15.27 11.68
CA SER A 55 -8.02 14.96 12.55
C SER A 55 -7.92 13.44 12.76
N PRO A 56 -6.81 12.81 12.40
CA PRO A 56 -6.71 11.35 12.47
C PRO A 56 -6.69 10.85 13.92
N VAL A 57 -7.34 9.72 14.14
CA VAL A 57 -7.05 8.89 15.31
C VAL A 57 -5.77 8.13 15.02
N THR A 58 -4.77 8.33 15.86
CA THR A 58 -3.43 7.74 15.70
C THR A 58 -3.17 6.71 16.79
N THR A 59 -2.73 5.53 16.39
CA THR A 59 -2.24 4.50 17.31
C THR A 59 -0.73 4.38 17.14
N GLN A 60 0.02 4.57 18.23
CA GLN A 60 1.48 4.40 18.23
C GLN A 60 1.81 2.92 18.40
N ILE A 61 2.72 2.42 17.57
CA ILE A 61 3.24 1.05 17.61
C ILE A 61 4.70 1.11 18.06
N ASP A 62 5.21 0.06 18.66
CA ASP A 62 6.58 0.00 19.21
C ASP A 62 7.67 -0.29 18.15
N ARG A 63 7.28 -0.47 16.91
CA ARG A 63 8.15 -0.79 15.77
C ARG A 63 7.60 -0.22 14.46
N HIS A 64 8.43 -0.18 13.40
CA HIS A 64 8.00 0.28 12.08
C HIS A 64 6.82 -0.55 11.56
N VAL A 65 5.79 0.14 11.08
CA VAL A 65 4.56 -0.47 10.53
C VAL A 65 4.57 -0.25 9.01
N GLY A 66 4.76 -1.32 8.24
CA GLY A 66 4.81 -1.25 6.78
C GLY A 66 3.43 -1.16 6.14
N ALA A 67 2.48 -1.95 6.63
CA ALA A 67 1.12 -1.96 6.08
C ALA A 67 0.09 -2.32 7.15
N ALA A 68 -1.18 -2.00 6.87
CA ALA A 68 -2.31 -2.35 7.71
C ALA A 68 -3.54 -2.71 6.87
N ALA A 69 -4.38 -3.60 7.39
CA ALA A 69 -5.67 -3.94 6.80
C ALA A 69 -6.73 -4.10 7.90
N PRO A 70 -8.02 -3.83 7.60
CA PRO A 70 -9.10 -4.12 8.53
C PRO A 70 -9.23 -5.63 8.76
N ALA A 71 -9.65 -6.02 9.95
CA ALA A 71 -9.98 -7.41 10.28
C ALA A 71 -11.48 -7.60 10.45
N ILE A 72 -12.00 -8.75 10.03
CA ILE A 72 -13.39 -9.12 10.31
C ILE A 72 -13.59 -9.23 11.83
N GLY A 73 -14.71 -8.70 12.31
CA GLY A 73 -14.96 -8.62 13.76
C GLY A 73 -14.40 -7.36 14.43
N GLY A 74 -13.71 -6.51 13.69
CA GLY A 74 -13.17 -5.23 14.16
C GLY A 74 -11.66 -5.26 14.37
N GLY A 75 -11.07 -4.06 14.55
CA GLY A 75 -9.62 -3.92 14.66
C GLY A 75 -8.89 -4.01 13.32
N TYR A 76 -7.56 -4.17 13.39
CA TYR A 76 -6.66 -4.12 12.24
C TYR A 76 -5.53 -5.13 12.39
N VAL A 77 -5.17 -5.79 11.29
CA VAL A 77 -3.90 -6.53 11.20
C VAL A 77 -2.84 -5.60 10.63
N LEU A 78 -1.63 -5.70 11.15
CA LEU A 78 -0.48 -4.89 10.75
C LEU A 78 0.69 -5.81 10.36
N ALA A 79 1.37 -5.43 9.29
CA ALA A 79 2.71 -5.90 9.00
C ALA A 79 3.70 -4.94 9.68
N ALA A 80 4.36 -5.36 10.76
CA ALA A 80 5.16 -4.47 11.61
C ALA A 80 6.43 -5.14 12.12
N GLY A 81 7.55 -4.40 12.08
CA GLY A 81 8.87 -4.97 12.33
C GLY A 81 9.11 -6.18 11.43
N PRO A 82 9.60 -7.30 11.94
CA PRO A 82 9.70 -8.55 11.22
C PRO A 82 8.54 -9.50 11.58
N GLY A 83 7.27 -9.05 11.46
CA GLY A 83 6.13 -9.90 11.83
C GLY A 83 4.77 -9.27 11.61
N PHE A 84 3.76 -9.90 12.17
CA PHE A 84 2.38 -9.48 12.08
C PHE A 84 1.80 -9.21 13.47
N LEU A 85 1.07 -8.12 13.59
CA LEU A 85 0.38 -7.70 14.80
C LEU A 85 -1.13 -7.58 14.55
N PHE A 86 -1.89 -7.60 15.62
CA PHE A 86 -3.29 -7.19 15.64
C PHE A 86 -3.46 -6.02 16.60
N VAL A 87 -4.20 -5.01 16.16
CA VAL A 87 -4.62 -3.88 16.99
C VAL A 87 -6.14 -3.93 17.10
N ASP A 88 -6.65 -4.07 18.31
CA ASP A 88 -8.10 -4.07 18.52
C ASP A 88 -8.73 -2.67 18.43
N ALA A 89 -10.05 -2.59 18.50
CA ALA A 89 -10.77 -1.32 18.42
C ALA A 89 -10.41 -0.33 19.55
N GLY A 90 -9.93 -0.83 20.68
CA GLY A 90 -9.46 -0.05 21.84
C GLY A 90 -8.00 0.40 21.71
N GLY A 91 -7.27 -0.07 20.71
CA GLY A 91 -5.85 0.23 20.50
C GLY A 91 -4.88 -0.73 21.20
N ALA A 92 -5.37 -1.82 21.83
CA ALA A 92 -4.50 -2.84 22.40
C ALA A 92 -3.82 -3.64 21.29
N VAL A 93 -2.49 -3.82 21.42
CA VAL A 93 -1.65 -4.50 20.42
C VAL A 93 -1.36 -5.93 20.88
N ARG A 94 -1.50 -6.89 19.97
CA ARG A 94 -1.18 -8.31 20.18
C ARG A 94 -0.34 -8.84 19.02
N GLU A 95 0.59 -9.71 19.31
CA GLU A 95 1.37 -10.40 18.29
C GLU A 95 0.58 -11.54 17.65
N LEU A 96 0.62 -11.64 16.32
CA LEU A 96 0.02 -12.73 15.55
C LEU A 96 1.08 -13.74 15.11
N ALA A 97 2.16 -13.25 14.48
CA ALA A 97 3.23 -14.09 13.99
C ALA A 97 4.56 -13.32 13.95
N GLN A 98 5.63 -14.00 14.30
CA GLN A 98 7.02 -13.54 14.13
C GLN A 98 7.64 -14.27 12.94
N LEU A 99 8.44 -13.55 12.15
CA LEU A 99 9.18 -14.12 11.05
C LEU A 99 10.55 -14.60 11.50
N ASP A 100 10.95 -15.75 11.01
CA ASP A 100 12.37 -16.13 11.05
C ASP A 100 13.08 -15.50 9.84
N THR A 101 13.72 -14.37 10.07
CA THR A 101 14.47 -13.61 9.05
C THR A 101 15.97 -13.94 9.04
N GLY A 102 16.38 -14.95 9.79
CA GLY A 102 17.77 -15.30 9.97
C GLY A 102 18.56 -14.19 10.66
N ARG A 103 19.68 -13.75 10.01
CA ARG A 103 20.56 -12.70 10.57
C ARG A 103 20.35 -11.32 9.93
N THR A 104 19.54 -11.22 8.89
CA THR A 104 19.34 -9.95 8.19
C THR A 104 18.34 -9.08 8.95
N ALA A 105 18.73 -7.84 9.24
CA ALA A 105 17.84 -6.86 9.83
C ALA A 105 16.85 -6.37 8.74
N VAL A 106 15.62 -6.89 8.79
CA VAL A 106 14.55 -6.52 7.86
C VAL A 106 13.40 -5.86 8.59
N ARG A 107 12.60 -5.14 7.85
CA ARG A 107 11.27 -4.66 8.26
C ARG A 107 10.23 -5.02 7.22
N MET A 108 8.99 -5.09 7.65
CA MET A 108 7.85 -5.07 6.73
C MET A 108 7.81 -3.74 5.96
N ASN A 109 7.37 -3.79 4.70
CA ASN A 109 7.32 -2.61 3.83
C ASN A 109 5.90 -2.33 3.33
N ASP A 110 5.34 -3.11 2.41
CA ASP A 110 3.94 -2.97 1.97
C ASP A 110 3.19 -4.30 2.08
N GLY A 111 1.87 -4.27 2.04
CA GLY A 111 1.04 -5.45 2.13
C GLY A 111 -0.46 -5.16 2.00
N ALA A 112 -1.20 -6.15 1.53
CA ALA A 112 -2.65 -6.08 1.36
C ALA A 112 -3.32 -7.43 1.62
N CYS A 113 -4.63 -7.43 1.88
CA CYS A 113 -5.39 -8.66 1.89
C CYS A 113 -5.74 -9.09 0.47
N ASP A 114 -5.62 -10.40 0.21
CA ASP A 114 -6.16 -10.99 -1.01
C ASP A 114 -7.70 -11.08 -0.96
N PRO A 115 -8.37 -11.40 -2.06
CA PRO A 115 -9.83 -11.52 -2.10
C PRO A 115 -10.41 -12.55 -1.12
N GLN A 116 -9.62 -13.53 -0.69
CA GLN A 116 -10.02 -14.57 0.28
C GLN A 116 -9.82 -14.13 1.73
N GLY A 117 -9.07 -13.04 1.95
CA GLY A 117 -8.85 -12.45 3.26
C GLY A 117 -7.59 -12.92 3.98
N ARG A 118 -6.63 -13.53 3.29
CA ARG A 118 -5.26 -13.74 3.80
C ARG A 118 -4.50 -12.42 3.69
N PHE A 119 -3.65 -12.10 4.66
CA PHE A 119 -2.89 -10.85 4.62
C PHE A 119 -1.47 -11.10 4.12
N TRP A 120 -1.13 -10.49 3.00
CA TRP A 120 0.16 -10.57 2.35
C TRP A 120 0.99 -9.35 2.70
N ALA A 121 2.26 -9.55 3.04
CA ALA A 121 3.17 -8.44 3.27
C ALA A 121 4.60 -8.81 2.91
N GLY A 122 5.30 -7.86 2.32
CA GLY A 122 6.68 -8.02 1.92
C GLY A 122 7.65 -7.33 2.88
N THR A 123 8.88 -7.78 2.85
CA THR A 123 9.98 -7.21 3.63
C THR A 123 11.01 -6.54 2.73
N MET A 124 11.83 -5.71 3.35
CA MET A 124 13.08 -5.18 2.83
C MET A 124 14.12 -5.13 3.94
N ALA A 125 15.40 -5.24 3.59
CA ALA A 125 16.47 -4.96 4.53
C ALA A 125 16.59 -3.45 4.80
N TYR A 126 17.00 -3.07 6.02
CA TYR A 126 17.21 -1.66 6.36
C TYR A 126 18.32 -0.98 5.56
N ASP A 127 19.27 -1.75 5.07
CA ASP A 127 20.37 -1.28 4.20
C ASP A 127 20.06 -1.45 2.69
N GLU A 128 18.83 -1.84 2.36
CA GLU A 128 18.35 -2.08 0.99
C GLU A 128 19.18 -3.12 0.21
N SER A 129 19.85 -4.03 0.90
CA SER A 129 20.67 -5.09 0.28
C SER A 129 19.85 -5.89 -0.74
N PRO A 130 20.33 -6.02 -1.99
CA PRO A 130 19.63 -6.77 -3.02
C PRO A 130 19.36 -8.23 -2.61
N GLY A 131 18.13 -8.70 -2.88
CA GLY A 131 17.72 -10.08 -2.60
C GLY A 131 17.49 -10.41 -1.13
N ALA A 132 17.54 -9.43 -0.22
CA ALA A 132 17.37 -9.65 1.22
C ALA A 132 15.90 -9.59 1.68
N GLY A 133 14.99 -9.18 0.80
CA GLY A 133 13.55 -9.14 1.07
C GLY A 133 12.84 -10.42 0.66
N ALA A 134 11.63 -10.59 1.18
CA ALA A 134 10.76 -11.73 0.89
C ALA A 134 9.29 -11.30 0.97
N LEU A 135 8.39 -12.10 0.39
CA LEU A 135 6.94 -11.96 0.51
C LEU A 135 6.40 -13.05 1.42
N TYR A 136 5.64 -12.66 2.41
CA TYR A 136 4.99 -13.52 3.38
C TYR A 136 3.48 -13.44 3.28
N ARG A 137 2.80 -14.50 3.71
CA ARG A 137 1.35 -14.57 3.79
C ARG A 137 0.92 -15.04 5.18
N LEU A 138 0.15 -14.19 5.87
CA LEU A 138 -0.54 -14.56 7.09
C LEU A 138 -1.81 -15.31 6.70
N GLU A 139 -1.86 -16.58 7.07
CA GLU A 139 -2.92 -17.50 6.72
C GLU A 139 -4.19 -17.30 7.57
N LEU A 140 -5.30 -17.91 7.14
CA LEU A 140 -6.57 -17.81 7.86
C LEU A 140 -6.57 -18.54 9.21
N ASP A 141 -5.69 -19.50 9.40
CA ASP A 141 -5.49 -20.20 10.69
C ASP A 141 -4.52 -19.51 11.64
N GLY A 142 -3.94 -18.37 11.21
CA GLY A 142 -2.93 -17.60 11.94
C GLY A 142 -1.49 -18.04 11.69
N GLY A 143 -1.27 -19.05 10.87
CA GLY A 143 0.06 -19.45 10.39
C GLY A 143 0.66 -18.39 9.47
N CYS A 144 1.97 -18.47 9.23
CA CYS A 144 2.68 -17.59 8.32
C CYS A 144 3.50 -18.41 7.32
N THR A 145 3.32 -18.14 6.04
CA THR A 145 4.00 -18.81 4.93
C THR A 145 4.94 -17.84 4.23
N THR A 146 6.19 -18.24 3.98
CA THR A 146 7.09 -17.55 3.05
C THR A 146 6.71 -17.97 1.63
N VAL A 147 6.30 -17.00 0.80
CA VAL A 147 5.81 -17.28 -0.57
C VAL A 147 6.87 -17.02 -1.62
N LEU A 148 7.57 -15.89 -1.51
CA LEU A 148 8.67 -15.53 -2.42
C LEU A 148 9.90 -15.11 -1.62
N THR A 149 11.08 -15.43 -2.14
CA THR A 149 12.38 -14.96 -1.64
C THR A 149 13.09 -14.13 -2.71
N ASP A 150 14.26 -13.62 -2.38
CA ASP A 150 15.14 -12.88 -3.29
C ASP A 150 14.52 -11.60 -3.87
N LEU A 151 13.57 -10.99 -3.13
CA LEU A 151 13.10 -9.64 -3.40
C LEU A 151 14.09 -8.62 -2.80
N THR A 152 14.09 -7.41 -3.31
CA THR A 152 14.95 -6.35 -2.76
C THR A 152 14.15 -5.42 -1.86
N ILE A 153 13.16 -4.74 -2.42
CA ILE A 153 12.22 -3.88 -1.70
C ILE A 153 10.82 -4.29 -2.15
N SER A 154 10.26 -5.32 -1.47
CA SER A 154 8.91 -5.75 -1.76
C SER A 154 7.93 -4.62 -1.47
N ASN A 155 7.13 -4.25 -2.46
CA ASN A 155 6.29 -3.08 -2.41
C ASN A 155 4.89 -3.40 -2.92
N GLY A 156 4.23 -2.47 -3.62
CA GLY A 156 2.84 -2.52 -4.02
C GLY A 156 2.35 -3.90 -4.44
N ILE A 157 1.27 -4.35 -3.83
CA ILE A 157 0.65 -5.64 -4.10
C ILE A 157 -0.85 -5.47 -4.40
N GLY A 158 -1.35 -6.16 -5.42
CA GLY A 158 -2.76 -6.11 -5.81
C GLY A 158 -3.17 -7.30 -6.66
N TRP A 159 -4.48 -7.47 -6.81
CA TRP A 159 -5.06 -8.58 -7.57
C TRP A 159 -5.97 -8.06 -8.69
N SER A 160 -6.05 -8.81 -9.77
CA SER A 160 -7.03 -8.54 -10.83
C SER A 160 -8.47 -8.65 -10.29
N PRO A 161 -9.46 -8.00 -10.91
CA PRO A 161 -10.86 -8.10 -10.47
C PRO A 161 -11.40 -9.53 -10.41
N GLU A 162 -10.91 -10.41 -11.28
CA GLU A 162 -11.24 -11.83 -11.32
C GLU A 162 -10.57 -12.61 -10.18
N GLY A 163 -9.54 -12.02 -9.54
CA GLY A 163 -8.79 -12.66 -8.46
C GLY A 163 -7.92 -13.83 -8.93
N THR A 164 -7.49 -13.84 -10.19
CA THR A 164 -6.67 -14.91 -10.77
C THR A 164 -5.27 -14.46 -11.18
N THR A 165 -4.97 -13.16 -11.05
CA THR A 165 -3.64 -12.60 -11.26
C THR A 165 -3.26 -11.75 -10.08
N MET A 166 -2.06 -11.94 -9.53
CA MET A 166 -1.44 -11.07 -8.55
C MET A 166 -0.38 -10.19 -9.20
N TYR A 167 -0.34 -8.93 -8.83
CA TYR A 167 0.71 -7.98 -9.23
C TYR A 167 1.55 -7.61 -8.03
N LEU A 168 2.88 -7.54 -8.23
CA LEU A 168 3.84 -7.19 -7.18
C LEU A 168 4.89 -6.23 -7.73
N ALA A 169 5.07 -5.10 -7.07
CA ALA A 169 6.18 -4.19 -7.33
C ALA A 169 7.41 -4.58 -6.49
N ASP A 170 8.58 -4.55 -7.09
CA ASP A 170 9.87 -4.55 -6.38
C ASP A 170 10.61 -3.27 -6.77
N SER A 171 10.67 -2.33 -5.81
CA SER A 171 11.31 -1.02 -6.06
C SER A 171 12.81 -1.16 -6.31
N GLY A 172 13.48 -2.14 -5.69
CA GLY A 172 14.91 -2.38 -5.87
C GLY A 172 15.26 -2.85 -7.28
N THR A 173 14.43 -3.70 -7.89
CA THR A 173 14.58 -4.13 -9.29
C THR A 173 13.90 -3.19 -10.28
N ARG A 174 13.08 -2.26 -9.78
CA ARG A 174 12.28 -1.30 -10.55
C ARG A 174 11.31 -1.98 -11.51
N THR A 175 10.69 -3.08 -11.07
CA THR A 175 9.75 -3.85 -11.86
C THR A 175 8.39 -3.97 -11.21
N ILE A 176 7.37 -4.22 -12.03
CA ILE A 176 6.11 -4.80 -11.61
C ILE A 176 6.00 -6.15 -12.29
N ASP A 177 5.83 -7.18 -11.47
CA ASP A 177 5.65 -8.55 -11.94
C ASP A 177 4.19 -8.97 -11.79
N ALA A 178 3.72 -9.80 -12.70
CA ALA A 178 2.45 -10.49 -12.63
C ALA A 178 2.67 -11.98 -12.39
N PHE A 179 1.79 -12.58 -11.61
CA PHE A 179 1.77 -14.01 -11.29
C PHE A 179 0.39 -14.56 -11.57
N ASP A 180 0.31 -15.77 -12.08
CA ASP A 180 -0.94 -16.51 -12.02
C ASP A 180 -1.21 -16.89 -10.55
N PHE A 181 -2.42 -16.63 -10.11
CA PHE A 181 -2.81 -16.74 -8.71
C PHE A 181 -3.97 -17.71 -8.55
N ASP A 182 -3.77 -18.76 -7.74
CA ASP A 182 -4.87 -19.65 -7.34
C ASP A 182 -5.59 -19.05 -6.11
N PRO A 183 -6.82 -18.55 -6.25
CA PRO A 183 -7.54 -17.98 -5.13
C PRO A 183 -7.83 -18.99 -4.02
N SER A 184 -7.93 -20.30 -4.31
CA SER A 184 -8.27 -21.31 -3.33
C SER A 184 -7.11 -21.64 -2.38
N THR A 185 -5.89 -21.70 -2.91
CA THR A 185 -4.67 -22.03 -2.13
C THR A 185 -3.83 -20.81 -1.82
N GLY A 186 -3.89 -19.79 -2.68
CA GLY A 186 -2.98 -18.63 -2.67
C GLY A 186 -1.62 -18.93 -3.28
N ASP A 187 -1.51 -19.99 -4.06
CA ASP A 187 -0.27 -20.30 -4.76
C ASP A 187 -0.03 -19.35 -5.93
N LEU A 188 1.23 -19.11 -6.21
CA LEU A 188 1.71 -18.26 -7.29
C LEU A 188 2.45 -19.12 -8.32
N ASP A 189 2.17 -18.87 -9.60
CA ASP A 189 2.84 -19.51 -10.72
C ASP A 189 3.14 -18.49 -11.84
N GLU A 190 3.86 -18.90 -12.87
CA GLU A 190 4.08 -18.15 -14.12
C GLU A 190 4.51 -16.66 -13.91
N ARG A 191 5.53 -16.42 -13.04
CA ARG A 191 6.07 -15.06 -12.82
C ARG A 191 6.53 -14.43 -14.14
N ARG A 192 6.04 -13.22 -14.43
CA ARG A 192 6.39 -12.44 -15.62
C ARG A 192 6.51 -10.95 -15.32
N THR A 193 7.60 -10.33 -15.69
CA THR A 193 7.77 -8.88 -15.60
C THR A 193 6.92 -8.20 -16.67
N ILE A 194 5.94 -7.38 -16.24
CA ILE A 194 5.04 -6.66 -17.15
C ILE A 194 5.40 -5.17 -17.29
N VAL A 195 6.04 -4.58 -16.28
CA VAL A 195 6.49 -3.17 -16.31
C VAL A 195 7.93 -3.09 -15.81
N ARG A 196 8.74 -2.26 -16.47
CA ARG A 196 10.06 -1.84 -16.00
C ARG A 196 10.16 -0.31 -16.03
N ILE A 197 10.62 0.27 -14.94
CA ILE A 197 10.82 1.72 -14.80
C ILE A 197 12.29 2.04 -15.06
N ASP A 198 12.60 2.59 -16.24
CA ASP A 198 13.98 2.85 -16.64
C ASP A 198 14.49 4.24 -16.22
N ALA A 199 13.62 5.12 -15.71
CA ALA A 199 13.98 6.47 -15.31
C ALA A 199 14.94 6.44 -14.10
N PRO A 200 16.10 7.14 -14.16
CA PRO A 200 17.04 7.18 -13.04
C PRO A 200 16.42 7.80 -11.77
N GLY A 201 16.61 7.16 -10.63
CA GLY A 201 16.10 7.63 -9.33
C GLY A 201 14.58 7.45 -9.14
N VAL A 202 13.91 6.81 -10.10
CA VAL A 202 12.48 6.53 -10.03
C VAL A 202 12.26 5.03 -9.88
N ALA A 203 11.37 4.66 -8.97
CA ALA A 203 11.00 3.27 -8.73
C ALA A 203 9.47 3.12 -8.58
N PRO A 204 8.89 1.96 -8.98
CA PRO A 204 7.51 1.65 -8.64
C PRO A 204 7.41 1.42 -7.14
N ASP A 205 6.36 1.95 -6.54
CA ASP A 205 6.10 1.88 -5.11
C ASP A 205 4.74 1.20 -4.87
N GLY A 206 3.91 1.67 -3.97
CA GLY A 206 2.60 1.08 -3.71
C GLY A 206 1.68 1.13 -4.93
N LEU A 207 0.88 0.10 -5.11
CA LEU A 207 -0.05 -0.03 -6.24
C LEU A 207 -1.46 -0.42 -5.82
N THR A 208 -2.41 -0.16 -6.70
CA THR A 208 -3.78 -0.69 -6.63
C THR A 208 -4.26 -1.08 -8.02
N VAL A 209 -5.27 -1.96 -8.09
CA VAL A 209 -5.90 -2.37 -9.35
C VAL A 209 -7.32 -1.82 -9.38
N ASP A 210 -7.71 -1.20 -10.50
CA ASP A 210 -9.06 -0.65 -10.64
C ASP A 210 -10.09 -1.71 -11.08
N ASP A 211 -11.37 -1.35 -11.09
CA ASP A 211 -12.48 -2.25 -11.45
C ASP A 211 -12.44 -2.73 -12.92
N ARG A 212 -11.55 -2.16 -13.76
CA ARG A 212 -11.30 -2.58 -15.14
C ARG A 212 -10.07 -3.48 -15.28
N GLY A 213 -9.36 -3.70 -14.17
CA GLY A 213 -8.13 -4.48 -14.14
C GLY A 213 -6.86 -3.68 -14.45
N ASP A 214 -6.95 -2.35 -14.62
CA ASP A 214 -5.77 -1.53 -14.86
C ASP A 214 -5.03 -1.26 -13.54
N ILE A 215 -3.70 -1.22 -13.62
CA ILE A 215 -2.79 -1.12 -12.49
C ILE A 215 -2.40 0.35 -12.29
N TRP A 216 -2.73 0.92 -11.16
CA TRP A 216 -2.29 2.24 -10.72
C TRP A 216 -1.12 2.09 -9.77
N VAL A 217 0.00 2.73 -10.07
CA VAL A 217 1.23 2.65 -9.25
C VAL A 217 1.78 4.04 -8.96
N ALA A 218 2.14 4.26 -7.71
CA ALA A 218 2.90 5.44 -7.30
C ALA A 218 4.37 5.28 -7.73
N LEU A 219 4.99 6.37 -8.18
CA LEU A 219 6.39 6.36 -8.58
C LEU A 219 7.22 7.18 -7.59
N TRP A 220 7.89 6.50 -6.68
CA TRP A 220 8.89 7.10 -5.80
C TRP A 220 9.95 7.84 -6.60
N GLY A 221 10.20 9.11 -6.29
CA GLY A 221 11.14 9.95 -7.02
C GLY A 221 10.64 10.44 -8.37
N GLY A 222 9.46 10.01 -8.81
CA GLY A 222 8.87 10.36 -10.11
C GLY A 222 7.86 11.50 -10.06
N GLY A 223 7.32 11.83 -8.89
CA GLY A 223 6.31 12.89 -8.75
C GLY A 223 5.00 12.61 -9.49
N GLU A 224 4.68 11.35 -9.74
CA GLU A 224 3.50 10.98 -10.50
C GLU A 224 2.97 9.60 -10.11
N LEU A 225 1.70 9.33 -10.46
CA LEU A 225 1.16 7.98 -10.57
C LEU A 225 1.05 7.61 -12.04
N ARG A 226 1.27 6.34 -12.34
CA ARG A 226 1.02 5.78 -13.68
C ARG A 226 -0.08 4.74 -13.63
N ARG A 227 -0.87 4.69 -14.72
CA ARG A 227 -1.87 3.66 -14.97
C ARG A 227 -1.41 2.79 -16.13
N TYR A 228 -1.32 1.50 -15.89
CA TYR A 228 -0.93 0.50 -16.89
C TYR A 228 -2.07 -0.48 -17.13
N ARG A 229 -2.16 -1.01 -18.36
CA ARG A 229 -2.97 -2.20 -18.61
C ARG A 229 -2.32 -3.45 -18.01
N PRO A 230 -3.07 -4.56 -17.89
CA PRO A 230 -2.51 -5.85 -17.44
C PRO A 230 -1.34 -6.36 -18.29
N ASP A 231 -1.24 -5.96 -19.54
CA ASP A 231 -0.13 -6.28 -20.45
C ASP A 231 1.12 -5.38 -20.25
N GLY A 232 1.08 -4.44 -19.32
CA GLY A 232 2.15 -3.50 -19.03
C GLY A 232 2.17 -2.24 -19.92
N SER A 233 1.24 -2.07 -20.85
CA SER A 233 1.16 -0.86 -21.67
C SER A 233 0.67 0.34 -20.86
N LEU A 234 1.43 1.45 -20.92
CA LEU A 234 1.09 2.69 -20.23
C LEU A 234 -0.17 3.33 -20.83
N LEU A 235 -1.15 3.62 -19.98
CA LEU A 235 -2.38 4.29 -20.38
C LEU A 235 -2.33 5.80 -20.15
N THR A 236 -1.89 6.21 -18.97
CA THR A 236 -1.81 7.62 -18.57
C THR A 236 -0.91 7.80 -17.36
N SER A 237 -0.49 9.04 -17.12
CA SER A 237 0.14 9.46 -15.87
C SER A 237 -0.60 10.65 -15.28
N VAL A 238 -0.51 10.79 -13.95
CA VAL A 238 -1.10 11.89 -13.18
C VAL A 238 -0.03 12.47 -12.28
N ALA A 239 0.37 13.71 -12.52
CA ALA A 239 1.36 14.39 -11.71
C ALA A 239 0.83 14.66 -10.29
N VAL A 240 1.68 14.47 -9.29
CA VAL A 240 1.46 14.84 -7.89
C VAL A 240 2.47 15.94 -7.55
N PRO A 241 2.08 17.03 -6.83
CA PRO A 241 2.97 18.17 -6.61
C PRO A 241 4.06 17.93 -5.55
N VAL A 242 4.52 16.68 -5.42
CA VAL A 242 5.62 16.25 -4.54
C VAL A 242 6.40 15.12 -5.22
N ASP A 243 7.70 15.03 -4.94
CA ASP A 243 8.61 14.08 -5.62
C ASP A 243 8.35 12.61 -5.26
N ARG A 244 7.77 12.34 -4.06
CA ARG A 244 7.68 10.99 -3.50
C ARG A 244 6.25 10.58 -3.17
N PRO A 245 5.38 10.37 -4.17
CA PRO A 245 4.17 9.58 -3.95
C PRO A 245 4.60 8.14 -3.63
N THR A 246 3.97 7.55 -2.60
CA THR A 246 4.38 6.25 -2.05
C THR A 246 3.37 5.15 -2.38
N SER A 247 2.08 5.41 -2.21
CA SER A 247 1.06 4.39 -2.46
C SER A 247 -0.27 5.04 -2.85
N CYS A 248 -1.22 4.22 -3.31
CA CYS A 248 -2.54 4.72 -3.68
C CYS A 248 -3.66 3.70 -3.43
N ALA A 249 -4.87 4.20 -3.17
CA ALA A 249 -6.07 3.38 -3.04
C ALA A 249 -7.32 4.15 -3.44
N PHE A 250 -8.22 3.48 -4.14
CA PHE A 250 -9.54 4.03 -4.44
C PHE A 250 -10.42 4.07 -3.18
N GLY A 251 -11.17 5.15 -3.02
CA GLY A 251 -12.05 5.35 -1.89
C GLY A 251 -13.12 6.42 -2.14
N GLY A 252 -13.76 6.85 -1.07
CA GLY A 252 -14.96 7.67 -1.13
C GLY A 252 -16.23 6.83 -1.32
N PRO A 253 -17.42 7.45 -1.25
CA PRO A 253 -18.69 6.72 -1.32
C PRO A 253 -18.84 5.86 -2.58
N ASP A 254 -18.38 6.37 -3.73
CA ASP A 254 -18.45 5.70 -5.03
C ASP A 254 -17.14 5.02 -5.43
N ARG A 255 -16.13 5.06 -4.56
CA ARG A 255 -14.77 4.52 -4.81
C ARG A 255 -14.14 5.06 -6.09
N THR A 256 -14.41 6.32 -6.42
CA THR A 256 -13.89 7.02 -7.61
C THR A 256 -12.82 8.06 -7.28
N THR A 257 -12.61 8.37 -6.00
CA THR A 257 -11.50 9.18 -5.52
C THR A 257 -10.28 8.28 -5.31
N LEU A 258 -9.13 8.65 -5.85
CA LEU A 258 -7.87 7.96 -5.59
C LEU A 258 -7.13 8.73 -4.48
N PHE A 259 -6.98 8.12 -3.30
CA PHE A 259 -6.14 8.62 -2.23
C PHE A 259 -4.70 8.21 -2.47
N VAL A 260 -3.76 9.14 -2.24
CA VAL A 260 -2.34 8.95 -2.50
C VAL A 260 -1.55 9.35 -1.26
N THR A 261 -0.78 8.45 -0.72
CA THR A 261 0.17 8.74 0.35
C THR A 261 1.49 9.26 -0.23
N THR A 262 2.25 10.03 0.56
CA THR A 262 3.51 10.63 0.14
C THR A 262 4.53 10.66 1.26
N ALA A 263 5.81 10.85 0.94
CA ALA A 263 6.91 10.87 1.90
C ALA A 263 7.66 12.20 1.94
N ARG A 264 8.21 12.50 3.13
CA ARG A 264 9.22 13.56 3.38
C ARG A 264 10.60 12.97 3.63
N GLU A 265 10.66 11.68 3.90
CA GLU A 265 11.88 10.95 4.18
C GLU A 265 12.93 11.26 3.11
N GLY A 266 14.20 11.49 3.51
CA GLY A 266 15.31 11.81 2.62
C GLY A 266 15.22 13.13 1.83
N LEU A 267 14.22 13.99 2.08
CA LEU A 267 14.16 15.36 1.52
C LEU A 267 14.91 16.34 2.40
N ASP A 268 15.81 17.12 1.79
CA ASP A 268 16.48 18.20 2.48
C ASP A 268 15.54 19.42 2.69
N ARG A 269 16.02 20.40 3.47
CA ARG A 269 15.22 21.59 3.79
C ARG A 269 14.79 22.36 2.55
N ALA A 270 15.66 22.51 1.57
CA ALA A 270 15.36 23.25 0.35
C ALA A 270 14.28 22.52 -0.49
N SER A 271 14.32 21.19 -0.53
CA SER A 271 13.28 20.39 -1.17
C SER A 271 11.94 20.52 -0.45
N LEU A 272 11.92 20.49 0.89
CA LEU A 272 10.69 20.67 1.67
C LEU A 272 10.09 22.08 1.51
N GLU A 273 10.92 23.12 1.33
CA GLU A 273 10.44 24.46 1.03
C GLU A 273 9.78 24.56 -0.36
N ARG A 274 10.25 23.79 -1.35
CA ARG A 274 9.65 23.72 -2.70
C ARG A 274 8.38 22.87 -2.76
N GLN A 275 8.25 21.87 -1.89
CA GLN A 275 7.13 20.95 -1.84
C GLN A 275 6.59 20.82 -0.40
N PRO A 276 5.91 21.86 0.11
CA PRO A 276 5.49 21.95 1.51
C PRO A 276 4.46 20.87 1.90
N ASP A 277 3.77 20.29 0.91
CA ASP A 277 2.78 19.23 1.10
C ASP A 277 3.37 17.82 1.07
N ALA A 278 4.70 17.65 0.94
CA ALA A 278 5.36 16.36 1.04
C ALA A 278 5.05 15.68 2.38
N GLY A 279 4.75 14.38 2.35
CA GLY A 279 4.34 13.59 3.51
C GLY A 279 2.83 13.63 3.81
N ARG A 280 2.06 14.50 3.13
CA ARG A 280 0.60 14.53 3.27
C ARG A 280 -0.06 13.43 2.43
N VAL A 281 -1.30 13.12 2.78
CA VAL A 281 -2.20 12.35 1.92
C VAL A 281 -2.84 13.31 0.92
N PHE A 282 -2.83 12.91 -0.35
CA PHE A 282 -3.52 13.60 -1.44
C PHE A 282 -4.78 12.83 -1.85
N ARG A 283 -5.69 13.53 -2.48
CA ARG A 283 -6.82 12.95 -3.21
C ARG A 283 -6.78 13.39 -4.66
N ILE A 284 -7.19 12.49 -5.54
CA ILE A 284 -7.31 12.75 -6.98
C ILE A 284 -8.72 12.39 -7.40
N ASP A 285 -9.43 13.37 -7.93
CA ASP A 285 -10.80 13.19 -8.46
C ASP A 285 -10.81 13.34 -9.98
N GLY A 286 -11.82 12.80 -10.64
CA GLY A 286 -12.04 12.96 -12.08
C GLY A 286 -11.25 12.00 -12.97
N LEU A 287 -10.73 10.90 -12.41
CA LEU A 287 -9.93 9.91 -13.14
C LEU A 287 -10.74 9.05 -14.13
N GLY A 288 -12.08 9.04 -14.03
CA GLY A 288 -12.93 8.14 -14.81
C GLY A 288 -12.69 6.65 -14.54
N ALA A 289 -12.20 6.34 -13.34
CA ALA A 289 -11.92 5.01 -12.83
C ALA A 289 -12.50 4.86 -11.42
N SER A 290 -12.75 3.62 -11.01
CA SER A 290 -13.14 3.22 -9.66
C SER A 290 -12.36 1.98 -9.27
N GLY A 291 -12.24 1.71 -7.99
CA GLY A 291 -11.54 0.52 -7.51
C GLY A 291 -12.38 -0.38 -6.63
N PRO A 292 -11.89 -1.59 -6.32
CA PRO A 292 -12.58 -2.54 -5.47
C PRO A 292 -12.71 -2.03 -4.04
N ALA A 293 -13.61 -2.64 -3.26
CA ALA A 293 -13.61 -2.46 -1.82
C ALA A 293 -12.34 -3.06 -1.22
N CYS A 294 -11.80 -2.40 -0.19
CA CYS A 294 -10.67 -2.95 0.55
C CYS A 294 -11.03 -4.31 1.15
N ALA A 295 -10.25 -5.33 0.86
CA ALA A 295 -10.41 -6.63 1.48
C ALA A 295 -9.97 -6.58 2.96
N SER A 296 -10.66 -7.38 3.80
CA SER A 296 -10.36 -7.51 5.22
C SER A 296 -9.69 -8.84 5.52
N TYR A 297 -8.80 -8.87 6.50
CA TYR A 297 -8.28 -10.12 7.04
C TYR A 297 -9.43 -10.93 7.67
N ARG A 298 -9.53 -12.20 7.28
CA ARG A 298 -10.60 -13.12 7.69
C ARG A 298 -10.12 -14.26 8.57
N GLY A 299 -8.83 -14.23 8.92
CA GLY A 299 -8.22 -15.29 9.68
C GLY A 299 -8.41 -15.18 11.19
N TRP A 300 -7.80 -16.15 11.86
CA TRP A 300 -7.84 -16.25 13.31
C TRP A 300 -7.13 -15.08 13.98
N ILE A 301 -7.75 -14.58 15.04
CA ILE A 301 -7.20 -13.54 15.90
C ILE A 301 -7.20 -14.09 17.33
N PRO A 302 -6.07 -14.00 18.07
CA PRO A 302 -6.02 -14.50 19.42
C PRO A 302 -7.05 -13.79 20.31
N PRO A 303 -7.70 -14.50 21.22
CA PRO A 303 -8.62 -13.90 22.20
C PRO A 303 -7.87 -12.86 23.05
N PRO A 304 -8.59 -11.90 23.66
CA PRO A 304 -8.01 -10.88 24.52
C PRO A 304 -7.31 -11.45 25.75
#